data_673a9d14fcf32b078a63fd53dcda9d7b
#
_entry.id   673a9d14fcf32b078a63fd53dcda9d7b
#
_cell.length_a   1.000
_cell.length_b   1.000
_cell.length_c   1.000
_cell.angle_alpha   90.00
_cell.angle_beta   90.00
_cell.angle_gamma   90.00
#
_symmetry.space_group_name_H-M   'P 1'
#
loop_
_entity.id
_entity.type
_entity.pdbx_description
1 polymer ?
#
loop_
_entity_poly.entity_id
_entity_poly.type
_entity_poly.pdbx_seq_one_letter_code
_entity_poly.pdbx_strand_id
1 'polypeptide(L)'
;MIRKDFPKLGEHYFEQRLANGLLVRVIEKPGFAKRYAFVATDYGSIDAEFILDGKKYTTPQGVAHYLEHKMFDLPEGNAMQEFAKYAGANNAF
;
A
#
# COMPACT_ATOMS: atom_id res chain seq x y z
N MET A 1 -3.50 12.51 15.41
CA MET A 1 -2.79 12.59 14.13
C MET A 1 -1.82 13.75 14.14
N ILE A 2 -0.67 13.55 13.57
CA ILE A 2 0.34 14.58 13.40
C ILE A 2 0.15 15.22 12.03
N ARG A 3 0.06 16.54 11.97
CA ARG A 3 0.00 17.28 10.72
C ARG A 3 1.40 17.69 10.27
N LYS A 4 1.74 17.44 9.01
CA LYS A 4 2.98 17.89 8.38
C LYS A 4 2.68 18.82 7.23
N ASP A 5 3.27 20.01 7.25
CA ASP A 5 3.03 21.06 6.27
C ASP A 5 4.24 21.26 5.36
N PHE A 6 3.95 21.52 4.09
CA PHE A 6 4.95 21.88 3.08
C PHE A 6 4.57 23.23 2.46
N PRO A 7 4.88 24.36 3.16
CA PRO A 7 4.39 25.69 2.74
C PRO A 7 4.81 26.08 1.34
N LYS A 8 6.00 25.67 0.90
CA LYS A 8 6.50 26.00 -0.44
C LYS A 8 5.70 25.33 -1.55
N LEU A 9 5.02 24.23 -1.24
CA LEU A 9 4.19 23.48 -2.17
C LEU A 9 2.70 23.74 -1.99
N GLY A 10 2.33 24.45 -0.91
CA GLY A 10 0.93 24.61 -0.53
C GLY A 10 0.24 23.30 -0.15
N GLU A 11 1.02 22.33 0.33
CA GLU A 11 0.55 20.99 0.63
C GLU A 11 0.70 20.63 2.11
N HIS A 12 -0.12 19.70 2.57
CA HIS A 12 0.00 19.12 3.89
C HIS A 12 -0.52 17.69 3.90
N TYR A 13 -0.12 16.90 4.90
CA TYR A 13 -0.73 15.61 5.16
C TYR A 13 -0.81 15.34 6.66
N PHE A 14 -1.72 14.45 7.03
CA PHE A 14 -1.84 13.95 8.39
C PHE A 14 -1.23 12.55 8.47
N GLU A 15 -0.58 12.26 9.59
CA GLU A 15 0.10 10.98 9.79
C GLU A 15 -0.24 10.42 11.16
N GLN A 16 -0.49 9.13 11.23
CA GLN A 16 -0.72 8.42 12.48
C GLN A 16 -0.21 6.99 12.35
N ARG A 17 0.47 6.52 13.39
CA ARG A 17 0.82 5.11 13.51
C ARG A 17 -0.22 4.40 14.35
N LEU A 18 -0.80 3.34 13.80
CA LEU A 18 -1.79 2.53 14.51
C LEU A 18 -1.12 1.61 15.54
N ALA A 19 -1.92 1.05 16.44
CA ALA A 19 -1.43 0.16 17.48
C ALA A 19 -0.73 -1.09 16.94
N ASN A 20 -1.13 -1.55 15.73
CA ASN A 20 -0.51 -2.68 15.05
C ASN A 20 0.78 -2.33 14.29
N GLY A 21 1.24 -1.07 14.37
CA GLY A 21 2.43 -0.59 13.69
C GLY A 21 2.22 -0.02 12.29
N LEU A 22 1.01 -0.12 11.74
CA LEU A 22 0.70 0.43 10.42
C LEU A 22 0.78 1.95 10.44
N LEU A 23 1.56 2.53 9.52
CA LEU A 23 1.65 3.97 9.34
C LEU A 23 0.59 4.41 8.32
N VAL A 24 -0.30 5.31 8.75
CA VAL A 24 -1.37 5.85 7.91
C VAL A 24 -1.07 7.31 7.60
N ARG A 25 -1.14 7.68 6.34
CA ARG A 25 -1.05 9.06 5.87
C ARG A 25 -2.30 9.44 5.11
N VAL A 26 -2.85 10.60 5.41
CA VAL A 26 -4.04 11.14 4.74
C VAL A 26 -3.68 12.47 4.12
N ILE A 27 -3.87 12.58 2.82
CA ILE A 27 -3.64 13.81 2.06
C ILE A 27 -4.99 14.33 1.58
N GLU A 28 -5.39 15.48 2.09
CA GLU A 28 -6.63 16.13 1.66
C GLU A 28 -6.38 16.91 0.39
N LYS A 29 -7.23 16.70 -0.61
CA LYS A 29 -7.20 17.41 -1.89
C LYS A 29 -8.58 17.98 -2.18
N PRO A 30 -8.95 19.12 -1.56
CA PRO A 30 -10.24 19.76 -1.81
C PRO A 30 -10.40 20.12 -3.30
N GLY A 31 -11.58 19.91 -3.84
CA GLY A 31 -11.87 20.21 -5.23
C GLY A 31 -11.61 19.06 -6.21
N PHE A 32 -11.00 17.95 -5.77
CA PHE A 32 -10.83 16.76 -6.60
C PHE A 32 -11.99 15.80 -6.39
N ALA A 33 -12.56 15.31 -7.49
CA ALA A 33 -13.69 14.38 -7.45
C ALA A 33 -13.25 12.93 -7.14
N LYS A 34 -12.03 12.56 -7.53
CA LYS A 34 -11.51 11.21 -7.36
C LYS A 34 -10.82 11.05 -6.01
N ARG A 35 -10.95 9.85 -5.45
CA ARG A 35 -10.23 9.43 -4.25
C ARG A 35 -9.23 8.35 -4.64
N TYR A 36 -8.08 8.37 -4.01
CA TYR A 36 -7.02 7.41 -4.26
C TYR A 36 -6.51 6.87 -2.92
N ALA A 37 -6.31 5.56 -2.86
CA ALA A 37 -5.72 4.91 -1.70
C ALA A 37 -4.76 3.83 -2.16
N PHE A 38 -3.64 3.68 -1.46
CA PHE A 38 -2.73 2.57 -1.70
C PHE A 38 -2.11 2.10 -0.40
N VAL A 39 -1.66 0.85 -0.40
CA VAL A 39 -0.92 0.23 0.68
C VAL A 39 0.44 -0.16 0.14
N ALA A 40 1.49 0.17 0.87
CA ALA A 40 2.86 -0.18 0.51
C ALA A 40 3.53 -0.93 1.66
N THR A 41 4.36 -1.89 1.34
CA THR A 41 5.22 -2.58 2.29
C THR A 41 6.68 -2.42 1.88
N ASP A 42 7.58 -2.52 2.86
CA ASP A 42 9.02 -2.43 2.61
C ASP A 42 9.59 -3.79 2.19
N TYR A 43 8.93 -4.39 1.21
CA TYR A 43 9.37 -5.63 0.56
C TYR A 43 8.97 -5.58 -0.91
N GLY A 44 9.91 -5.73 -1.79
CA GLY A 44 9.66 -5.66 -3.23
C GLY A 44 10.58 -6.60 -4.01
N SER A 45 10.47 -6.55 -5.34
CA SER A 45 11.20 -7.46 -6.23
C SER A 45 12.73 -7.32 -6.17
N ILE A 46 13.26 -6.21 -5.65
CA ILE A 46 14.70 -6.05 -5.44
C ILE A 46 15.19 -6.76 -4.17
N ASP A 47 14.28 -7.18 -3.30
CA ASP A 47 14.60 -7.84 -2.02
C ASP A 47 14.68 -9.36 -2.21
N ALA A 48 15.49 -9.82 -3.16
CA ALA A 48 15.66 -11.24 -3.45
C ALA A 48 16.35 -12.00 -2.31
N GLU A 49 17.20 -11.32 -1.56
CA GLU A 49 17.87 -11.88 -0.38
C GLU A 49 17.65 -10.96 0.82
N PHE A 50 17.25 -11.53 1.95
CA PHE A 50 17.03 -10.76 3.17
C PHE A 50 17.22 -11.64 4.40
N ILE A 51 17.42 -10.99 5.55
CA ILE A 51 17.51 -11.66 6.85
C ILE A 51 16.29 -11.30 7.68
N LEU A 52 15.58 -12.30 8.16
CA LEU A 52 14.42 -12.14 9.04
C LEU A 52 14.60 -13.07 10.23
N ASP A 53 14.52 -12.51 11.44
CA ASP A 53 14.69 -13.24 12.71
C ASP A 53 16.00 -14.03 12.75
N GLY A 54 17.08 -13.45 12.21
CA GLY A 54 18.40 -14.08 12.18
C GLY A 54 18.58 -15.15 11.11
N LYS A 55 17.56 -15.44 10.31
CA LYS A 55 17.60 -16.43 9.23
C LYS A 55 17.65 -15.74 7.87
N LYS A 56 18.57 -16.19 7.01
CA LYS A 56 18.69 -15.71 5.64
C LYS A 56 17.67 -16.40 4.73
N TYR A 57 16.96 -15.62 3.96
CA TYR A 57 16.02 -16.08 2.94
C TYR A 57 16.47 -15.61 1.57
N THR A 58 16.34 -16.49 0.59
CA THR A 58 16.55 -16.17 -0.83
C THR A 58 15.28 -16.52 -1.57
N THR A 59 14.71 -15.56 -2.30
CA THR A 59 13.47 -15.75 -3.04
C THR A 59 13.72 -15.60 -4.53
N PRO A 60 13.05 -16.42 -5.38
CA PRO A 60 13.10 -16.24 -6.84
C PRO A 60 12.55 -14.88 -7.25
N GLN A 61 12.94 -14.42 -8.43
CA GLN A 61 12.36 -13.22 -9.02
C GLN A 61 10.86 -13.40 -9.23
N GLY A 62 10.10 -12.33 -9.01
CA GLY A 62 8.65 -12.33 -9.20
C GLY A 62 7.84 -12.75 -7.98
N VAL A 63 8.48 -13.23 -6.89
CA VAL A 63 7.77 -13.66 -5.68
C VAL A 63 7.01 -12.50 -5.05
N ALA A 64 7.65 -11.34 -4.90
CA ALA A 64 7.00 -10.17 -4.30
C ALA A 64 5.78 -9.72 -5.11
N HIS A 65 5.91 -9.66 -6.42
CA HIS A 65 4.82 -9.28 -7.32
C HIS A 65 3.67 -10.31 -7.29
N TYR A 66 4.03 -11.60 -7.29
CA TYR A 66 3.05 -12.67 -7.18
C TYR A 66 2.27 -12.59 -5.85
N LEU A 67 2.98 -12.40 -4.76
CA LEU A 67 2.37 -12.25 -3.43
C LEU A 67 1.43 -11.06 -3.38
N GLU A 68 1.83 -9.93 -3.96
CA GLU A 68 1.02 -8.72 -4.03
C GLU A 68 -0.35 -9.00 -4.67
N HIS A 69 -0.37 -9.69 -5.82
CA HIS A 69 -1.62 -10.07 -6.46
C HIS A 69 -2.42 -11.08 -5.63
N LYS A 70 -1.73 -12.01 -4.98
CA LYS A 70 -2.36 -13.03 -4.14
C LYS A 70 -3.07 -12.46 -2.91
N MET A 71 -2.62 -11.33 -2.40
CA MET A 71 -3.26 -10.68 -1.27
C MET A 71 -4.69 -10.21 -1.57
N PHE A 72 -5.05 -10.08 -2.84
CA PHE A 72 -6.40 -9.74 -3.28
C PHE A 72 -7.31 -10.96 -3.50
N ASP A 73 -6.77 -12.18 -3.41
CA ASP A 73 -7.57 -13.39 -3.51
C ASP A 73 -8.24 -13.69 -2.17
N LEU A 74 -9.56 -13.69 -2.18
CA LEU A 74 -10.40 -13.95 -1.01
C LEU A 74 -11.14 -15.27 -1.22
N PRO A 75 -11.64 -15.92 -0.13
CA PRO A 75 -12.44 -17.15 -0.27
C PRO A 75 -13.66 -16.98 -1.18
N GLU A 76 -14.27 -15.80 -1.20
CA GLU A 76 -15.43 -15.46 -2.03
C GLU A 76 -15.07 -14.94 -3.42
N GLY A 77 -13.79 -14.76 -3.74
CA GLY A 77 -13.31 -14.28 -5.02
C GLY A 77 -12.22 -13.22 -4.89
N ASN A 78 -11.83 -12.61 -6.01
CA ASN A 78 -10.78 -11.61 -6.04
C ASN A 78 -11.30 -10.23 -5.65
N ALA A 79 -10.64 -9.56 -4.71
CA ALA A 79 -11.03 -8.24 -4.23
C ALA A 79 -11.04 -7.17 -5.34
N MET A 80 -10.22 -7.31 -6.37
CA MET A 80 -10.23 -6.39 -7.51
C MET A 80 -11.55 -6.39 -8.26
N GLN A 81 -12.21 -7.56 -8.33
CA GLN A 81 -13.54 -7.68 -8.92
C GLN A 81 -14.59 -6.97 -8.09
N GLU A 82 -14.46 -7.01 -6.76
CA GLU A 82 -15.36 -6.27 -5.87
C GLU A 82 -15.23 -4.76 -6.07
N PHE A 83 -14.02 -4.25 -6.24
CA PHE A 83 -13.80 -2.85 -6.56
C PHE A 83 -14.49 -2.42 -7.84
N ALA A 84 -14.48 -3.28 -8.87
CA ALA A 84 -15.13 -2.98 -10.14
C ALA A 84 -16.65 -2.78 -10.00
N LYS A 85 -17.29 -3.48 -9.08
CA LYS A 85 -18.74 -3.33 -8.81
C LYS A 85 -19.09 -1.93 -8.32
N TYR A 86 -18.17 -1.24 -7.70
CA TYR A 86 -18.36 0.12 -7.17
C TYR A 86 -17.75 1.18 -8.08
N ALA A 87 -17.53 0.85 -9.36
CA ALA A 87 -16.90 1.72 -10.35
C ALA A 87 -15.50 2.20 -9.92
N GLY A 88 -14.83 1.42 -9.08
CA GLY A 88 -13.46 1.68 -8.67
C GLY A 88 -12.45 1.20 -9.70
N ALA A 89 -11.27 1.83 -9.73
CA ALA A 89 -10.11 1.35 -10.45
C ALA A 89 -9.01 0.99 -9.44
N ASN A 90 -8.34 -0.12 -9.67
CA ASN A 90 -7.27 -0.57 -8.80
C ASN A 90 -6.14 -1.20 -9.60
N ASN A 91 -4.98 -1.28 -9.01
CA ASN A 91 -3.83 -1.95 -9.58
C ASN A 91 -2.87 -2.38 -8.46
N ALA A 92 -2.11 -3.44 -8.72
CA ALA A 92 -1.03 -3.94 -7.87
C ALA A 92 0.28 -3.89 -8.66
N PHE A 93 1.30 -3.29 -8.06
CA PHE A 93 2.60 -3.15 -8.72
C PHE A 93 3.78 -3.02 -7.76
#